data_c426fd156f4aae997df90b62f8116864
#
_entry.id   c426fd156f4aae997df90b62f8116864
#
_cell.length_a   1.000
_cell.length_b   1.000
_cell.length_c   1.000
_cell.angle_alpha   90.00
_cell.angle_beta   90.00
_cell.angle_gamma   90.00
#
_symmetry.space_group_name_H-M   'P 1'
#
loop_
_entity.id
_entity.type
_entity.pdbx_description
1 polymer ?
#
loop_
_entity_poly.entity_id
_entity_poly.type
_entity_poly.pdbx_seq_one_letter_code
_entity_poly.pdbx_strand_id
1 'polypeptide(L)'
;EVEFVIATNPGQPHKPLAKIASGGELSRVSLAIQVVAAGHSKIPTLVFDEVDVGIGGSTADIVGLLLKQLGDRGQVISVTHQPQVAAHAHHHYRASKVIEGNSAESLMVALDRQQRVDELARMLGGAQVTDQTLSHASELLSLASN
;
A
#
# COMPACT_ATOMS: atom_id res chain seq x y z
N GLU A 1 -6.03 -32.73 -6.74
CA GLU A 1 -6.39 -31.31 -6.82
C GLU A 1 -5.95 -30.64 -5.53
N VAL A 2 -5.29 -29.49 -5.60
CA VAL A 2 -4.83 -28.72 -4.44
C VAL A 2 -5.70 -27.48 -4.34
N GLU A 3 -6.28 -27.21 -3.16
CA GLU A 3 -7.08 -26.04 -2.90
C GLU A 3 -6.51 -25.27 -1.71
N PHE A 4 -6.35 -23.95 -1.86
CA PHE A 4 -5.98 -23.07 -0.75
C PHE A 4 -7.22 -22.72 0.07
N VAL A 5 -7.12 -22.91 1.37
CA VAL A 5 -8.18 -22.58 2.33
C VAL A 5 -7.64 -21.64 3.41
N ILE A 6 -8.48 -20.76 3.94
CA ILE A 6 -8.12 -19.80 4.98
C ILE A 6 -9.24 -19.67 6.02
N ALA A 7 -8.86 -19.46 7.27
CA ALA A 7 -9.73 -18.95 8.32
C ALA A 7 -9.39 -17.46 8.53
N THR A 8 -10.31 -16.56 8.21
CA THR A 8 -10.10 -15.10 8.30
C THR A 8 -10.10 -14.59 9.75
N ASN A 9 -10.68 -15.34 10.66
CA ASN A 9 -10.68 -15.05 12.10
C ASN A 9 -10.38 -16.30 12.91
N PRO A 10 -9.74 -16.17 14.09
CA PRO A 10 -9.54 -17.28 15.00
C PRO A 10 -10.86 -17.98 15.35
N GLY A 11 -10.87 -19.32 15.27
CA GLY A 11 -12.04 -20.15 15.59
C GLY A 11 -13.09 -20.28 14.48
N GLN A 12 -12.89 -19.63 13.32
CA GLN A 12 -13.75 -19.85 12.17
C GLN A 12 -13.32 -21.07 11.33
N PRO A 13 -14.25 -21.73 10.65
CA PRO A 13 -13.93 -22.82 9.73
C PRO A 13 -13.12 -22.29 8.54
N HIS A 14 -12.18 -23.11 8.06
CA HIS A 14 -11.46 -22.83 6.83
C HIS A 14 -12.41 -22.81 5.64
N LYS A 15 -12.26 -21.79 4.80
CA LYS A 15 -13.04 -21.63 3.55
C LYS A 15 -12.07 -21.53 2.37
N PRO A 16 -12.47 -22.02 1.19
CA PRO A 16 -11.71 -21.82 -0.05
C PRO A 16 -11.43 -20.34 -0.33
N LEU A 17 -10.22 -20.02 -0.80
CA LEU A 17 -9.86 -18.66 -1.20
C LEU A 17 -10.87 -18.06 -2.19
N ALA A 18 -11.38 -18.87 -3.11
CA ALA A 18 -12.40 -18.45 -4.08
C ALA A 18 -13.71 -17.94 -3.45
N LYS A 19 -13.93 -18.20 -2.15
CA LYS A 19 -15.11 -17.75 -1.39
C LYS A 19 -14.84 -16.54 -0.50
N ILE A 20 -13.66 -15.94 -0.59
CA ILE A 20 -13.36 -14.68 0.09
C ILE A 20 -14.14 -13.56 -0.60
N ALA A 21 -14.97 -12.86 0.16
CA ALA A 21 -15.89 -11.86 -0.38
C ALA A 21 -15.25 -10.45 -0.53
N SER A 22 -14.08 -10.21 0.09
CA SER A 22 -13.43 -8.90 0.13
C SER A 22 -12.19 -8.86 -0.77
N GLY A 23 -12.15 -7.89 -1.72
CA GLY A 23 -10.99 -7.64 -2.57
C GLY A 23 -9.73 -7.33 -1.74
N GLY A 24 -9.84 -6.51 -0.70
CA GLY A 24 -8.73 -6.19 0.20
C GLY A 24 -8.18 -7.40 0.95
N GLU A 25 -9.05 -8.31 1.43
CA GLU A 25 -8.61 -9.56 2.07
C GLU A 25 -7.85 -10.45 1.08
N LEU A 26 -8.37 -10.61 -0.13
CA LEU A 26 -7.73 -11.41 -1.17
C LEU A 26 -6.38 -10.82 -1.59
N SER A 27 -6.27 -9.50 -1.72
CA SER A 27 -5.03 -8.79 -2.04
C SER A 27 -3.98 -8.99 -0.95
N ARG A 28 -4.36 -8.96 0.34
CA ARG A 28 -3.45 -9.22 1.47
C ARG A 28 -2.99 -10.68 1.52
N VAL A 29 -3.88 -11.63 1.24
CA VAL A 29 -3.50 -13.05 1.12
C VAL A 29 -2.52 -13.25 -0.02
N SER A 30 -2.78 -12.63 -1.18
CA SER A 30 -1.87 -12.65 -2.33
C SER A 30 -0.51 -12.06 -1.96
N LEU A 31 -0.48 -10.92 -1.27
CA LEU A 31 0.75 -10.31 -0.76
C LEU A 31 1.53 -11.29 0.14
N ALA A 32 0.86 -11.92 1.12
CA ALA A 32 1.50 -12.87 2.02
C ALA A 32 2.11 -14.06 1.26
N ILE A 33 1.38 -14.61 0.29
CA ILE A 33 1.88 -15.70 -0.56
C ILE A 33 3.11 -15.23 -1.36
N GLN A 34 3.07 -14.03 -1.96
CA GLN A 34 4.19 -13.50 -2.73
C GLN A 34 5.43 -13.25 -1.86
N VAL A 35 5.26 -12.75 -0.63
CA VAL A 35 6.37 -12.58 0.33
C VAL A 35 7.02 -13.92 0.64
N VAL A 36 6.24 -14.96 0.92
CA VAL A 36 6.76 -16.31 1.22
C VAL A 36 7.43 -16.93 -0.01
N ALA A 37 6.83 -16.75 -1.19
CA ALA A 37 7.33 -17.32 -2.45
C ALA A 37 8.42 -16.48 -3.13
N ALA A 38 8.77 -15.30 -2.60
CA ALA A 38 9.64 -14.33 -3.28
C ALA A 38 11.02 -14.87 -3.66
N GLY A 39 11.54 -15.86 -2.93
CA GLY A 39 12.80 -16.52 -3.27
C GLY A 39 12.72 -17.45 -4.50
N HIS A 40 11.54 -17.79 -4.94
CA HIS A 40 11.28 -18.75 -6.03
C HIS A 40 10.53 -18.14 -7.21
N SER A 41 9.99 -16.93 -7.06
CA SER A 41 9.24 -16.24 -8.12
C SER A 41 10.19 -15.57 -9.11
N LYS A 42 9.92 -15.75 -10.40
CA LYS A 42 10.61 -15.07 -11.51
C LYS A 42 9.78 -13.90 -12.07
N ILE A 43 8.72 -13.50 -11.39
CA ILE A 43 7.85 -12.42 -11.83
C ILE A 43 8.57 -11.08 -11.59
N PRO A 44 8.89 -10.31 -12.66
CA PRO A 44 9.71 -9.11 -12.53
C PRO A 44 8.96 -7.92 -11.92
N THR A 45 7.62 -7.87 -12.09
CA THR A 45 6.77 -6.77 -11.63
C THR A 45 5.50 -7.30 -10.99
N LEU A 46 5.20 -6.84 -9.78
CA LEU A 46 3.96 -7.13 -9.06
C LEU A 46 3.16 -5.84 -8.91
N VAL A 47 1.85 -5.92 -9.11
CA VAL A 47 0.93 -4.78 -8.91
C VAL A 47 -0.07 -5.16 -7.84
N PHE A 48 -0.17 -4.34 -6.80
CA PHE A 48 -1.13 -4.48 -5.72
C PHE A 48 -2.09 -3.29 -5.71
N ASP A 49 -3.36 -3.58 -5.85
CA ASP A 49 -4.45 -2.65 -5.68
C ASP A 49 -5.35 -3.11 -4.53
N GLU A 50 -5.95 -2.17 -3.81
CA GLU A 50 -6.85 -2.43 -2.68
C GLU A 50 -6.23 -3.23 -1.51
N VAL A 51 -4.90 -3.39 -1.43
CA VAL A 51 -4.25 -4.19 -0.38
C VAL A 51 -4.44 -3.58 1.02
N ASP A 52 -4.67 -2.28 1.09
CA ASP A 52 -4.87 -1.49 2.32
C ASP A 52 -6.35 -1.14 2.60
N VAL A 53 -7.28 -1.65 1.79
CA VAL A 53 -8.72 -1.44 2.04
C VAL A 53 -9.16 -2.12 3.33
N GLY A 54 -9.84 -1.35 4.18
CA GLY A 54 -10.38 -1.83 5.45
C GLY A 54 -9.35 -2.05 6.56
N ILE A 55 -8.12 -1.56 6.38
CA ILE A 55 -7.08 -1.58 7.41
C ILE A 55 -6.56 -0.16 7.69
N GLY A 56 -5.87 0.00 8.80
CA GLY A 56 -5.22 1.25 9.18
C GLY A 56 -4.22 1.02 10.32
N GLY A 57 -3.57 2.07 10.79
CA GLY A 57 -2.63 2.02 11.91
C GLY A 57 -1.51 0.98 11.71
N SER A 58 -1.27 0.16 12.72
CA SER A 58 -0.20 -0.83 12.73
C SER A 58 -0.34 -1.90 11.64
N THR A 59 -1.56 -2.27 11.25
CA THR A 59 -1.76 -3.24 10.16
C THR A 59 -1.35 -2.67 8.81
N ALA A 60 -1.66 -1.40 8.53
CA ALA A 60 -1.22 -0.72 7.32
C ALA A 60 0.31 -0.58 7.28
N ASP A 61 0.94 -0.32 8.43
CA ASP A 61 2.40 -0.27 8.56
C ASP A 61 3.06 -1.61 8.21
N ILE A 62 2.54 -2.71 8.73
CA ILE A 62 3.01 -4.07 8.39
C ILE A 62 2.86 -4.34 6.89
N VAL A 63 1.73 -3.98 6.28
CA VAL A 63 1.51 -4.13 4.83
C VAL A 63 2.55 -3.32 4.05
N GLY A 64 2.81 -2.07 4.44
CA GLY A 64 3.83 -1.23 3.82
C GLY A 64 5.23 -1.85 3.90
N LEU A 65 5.61 -2.38 5.07
CA LEU A 65 6.88 -3.07 5.27
C LEU A 65 7.01 -4.32 4.38
N LEU A 66 5.97 -5.12 4.25
CA LEU A 66 5.99 -6.31 3.40
C LEU A 66 6.12 -5.95 1.91
N LEU A 67 5.44 -4.89 1.46
CA LEU A 67 5.59 -4.36 0.09
C LEU A 67 7.02 -3.84 -0.16
N LYS A 68 7.62 -3.14 0.81
CA LYS A 68 9.03 -2.69 0.75
C LYS A 68 9.97 -3.89 0.58
N GLN A 69 9.83 -4.93 1.40
CA GLN A 69 10.64 -6.15 1.33
C GLN A 69 10.53 -6.86 -0.04
N LEU A 70 9.35 -6.88 -0.64
CA LEU A 70 9.19 -7.39 -2.02
C LEU A 70 9.89 -6.46 -3.02
N GLY A 71 9.81 -5.15 -2.82
CA GLY A 71 10.44 -4.13 -3.65
C GLY A 71 11.96 -4.20 -3.67
N ASP A 72 12.59 -4.73 -2.62
CA ASP A 72 14.04 -4.99 -2.56
C ASP A 72 14.49 -6.12 -3.51
N ARG A 73 13.57 -6.92 -3.99
CA ARG A 73 13.84 -8.11 -4.84
C ARG A 73 13.33 -7.97 -6.27
N GLY A 74 12.41 -7.04 -6.52
CA GLY A 74 11.81 -6.82 -7.82
C GLY A 74 11.01 -5.53 -7.85
N GLN A 75 10.34 -5.24 -8.96
CA GLN A 75 9.48 -4.08 -9.03
C GLN A 75 8.12 -4.37 -8.38
N VAL A 76 7.72 -3.53 -7.43
CA VAL A 76 6.41 -3.57 -6.82
C VAL A 76 5.72 -2.23 -7.01
N ILE A 77 4.53 -2.25 -7.58
CA ILE A 77 3.66 -1.08 -7.72
C ILE A 77 2.46 -1.29 -6.82
N SER A 78 2.20 -0.34 -5.92
CA SER A 78 1.03 -0.39 -5.04
C SER A 78 0.23 0.91 -5.15
N VAL A 79 -1.09 0.77 -5.29
CA VAL A 79 -2.03 1.88 -5.17
C VAL A 79 -2.53 1.91 -3.73
N THR A 80 -2.35 3.06 -3.06
CA THR A 80 -2.66 3.18 -1.62
C THR A 80 -3.27 4.53 -1.29
N HIS A 81 -4.15 4.54 -0.31
CA HIS A 81 -4.67 5.73 0.34
C HIS A 81 -4.18 5.85 1.81
N GLN A 82 -3.40 4.87 2.28
CA GLN A 82 -2.87 4.84 3.65
C GLN A 82 -1.48 5.47 3.72
N PRO A 83 -1.27 6.52 4.53
CA PRO A 83 0.04 7.16 4.68
C PRO A 83 1.11 6.21 5.22
N GLN A 84 0.74 5.24 6.07
CA GLN A 84 1.65 4.22 6.59
C GLN A 84 2.22 3.37 5.45
N VAL A 85 1.39 2.92 4.50
CA VAL A 85 1.83 2.16 3.34
C VAL A 85 2.72 3.01 2.43
N ALA A 86 2.29 4.24 2.11
CA ALA A 86 3.02 5.14 1.23
C ALA A 86 4.39 5.54 1.79
N ALA A 87 4.54 5.64 3.12
CA ALA A 87 5.80 5.98 3.77
C ALA A 87 6.90 4.94 3.51
N HIS A 88 6.54 3.65 3.45
CA HIS A 88 7.51 2.56 3.22
C HIS A 88 8.02 2.47 1.78
N ALA A 89 7.37 3.11 0.81
CA ALA A 89 7.75 3.01 -0.59
C ALA A 89 9.14 3.62 -0.86
N HIS A 90 9.96 2.97 -1.71
CA HIS A 90 11.22 3.52 -2.20
C HIS A 90 10.98 4.78 -3.05
N HIS A 91 9.94 4.76 -3.88
CA HIS A 91 9.50 5.86 -4.72
C HIS A 91 8.02 6.14 -4.48
N HIS A 92 7.64 7.41 -4.50
CA HIS A 92 6.25 7.82 -4.30
C HIS A 92 5.80 8.69 -5.49
N TYR A 93 4.70 8.29 -6.10
CA TYR A 93 4.05 9.03 -7.18
C TYR A 93 2.68 9.48 -6.71
N ARG A 94 2.38 10.75 -6.94
CA ARG A 94 1.03 11.29 -6.71
C ARG A 94 0.25 11.29 -8.01
N ALA A 95 -0.90 10.62 -8.01
CA ALA A 95 -1.88 10.71 -9.07
C ALA A 95 -2.84 11.88 -8.78
N SER A 96 -3.08 12.73 -9.77
CA SER A 96 -4.05 13.80 -9.70
C SER A 96 -4.85 13.87 -11.00
N LYS A 97 -6.09 14.35 -10.89
CA LYS A 97 -6.95 14.58 -12.03
C LYS A 97 -7.02 16.08 -12.30
N VAL A 98 -6.63 16.48 -13.49
CA VAL A 98 -6.75 17.86 -13.99
C VAL A 98 -7.95 17.90 -14.91
N ILE A 99 -8.88 18.83 -14.65
CA ILE A 99 -10.07 19.04 -15.48
C ILE A 99 -9.91 20.37 -16.18
N GLU A 100 -9.78 20.33 -17.49
CA GLU A 100 -9.76 21.53 -18.35
C GLU A 100 -10.97 21.49 -19.29
N GLY A 101 -11.94 22.36 -19.04
CA GLY A 101 -13.18 22.40 -19.80
C GLY A 101 -13.95 21.08 -19.71
N ASN A 102 -14.08 20.38 -20.84
CA ASN A 102 -14.82 19.10 -20.95
C ASN A 102 -13.88 17.87 -20.98
N SER A 103 -12.56 18.07 -20.84
CA SER A 103 -11.58 16.98 -20.77
C SER A 103 -11.06 16.78 -19.35
N ALA A 104 -10.76 15.53 -19.02
CA ALA A 104 -10.15 15.15 -17.75
C ALA A 104 -8.88 14.37 -18.06
N GLU A 105 -7.74 14.86 -17.58
CA GLU A 105 -6.46 14.22 -17.73
C GLU A 105 -5.95 13.73 -16.36
N SER A 106 -5.34 12.55 -16.34
CA SER A 106 -4.66 12.04 -15.16
C SER A 106 -3.18 12.36 -15.25
N LEU A 107 -2.68 13.05 -14.24
CA LEU A 107 -1.26 13.40 -14.12
C LEU A 107 -0.62 12.55 -13.02
N MET A 108 0.55 11.97 -13.32
CA MET A 108 1.39 11.26 -12.36
C MET A 108 2.68 12.05 -12.13
N VAL A 109 2.96 12.40 -10.88
CA VAL A 109 4.14 13.18 -10.50
C VAL A 109 4.97 12.40 -9.50
N ALA A 110 6.25 12.18 -9.82
CA ALA A 110 7.22 11.63 -8.88
C ALA A 110 7.53 12.67 -7.80
N LEU A 111 7.49 12.26 -6.54
CA LEU A 111 7.68 13.14 -5.39
C LEU A 111 9.12 13.03 -4.87
N ASP A 112 9.77 14.17 -4.64
CA ASP A 112 10.99 14.25 -3.85
C ASP A 112 10.71 14.08 -2.35
N ARG A 113 11.77 14.09 -1.51
CA ARG A 113 11.61 13.85 -0.07
C ARG A 113 10.67 14.86 0.60
N GLN A 114 10.79 16.16 0.27
CA GLN A 114 9.94 17.18 0.87
C GLN A 114 8.49 17.04 0.39
N GLN A 115 8.30 16.84 -0.90
CA GLN A 115 6.98 16.61 -1.47
C GLN A 115 6.31 15.34 -0.92
N ARG A 116 7.10 14.31 -0.57
CA ARG A 116 6.58 13.12 0.12
C ARG A 116 6.07 13.45 1.52
N VAL A 117 6.79 14.28 2.30
CA VAL A 117 6.32 14.74 3.62
C VAL A 117 5.01 15.51 3.48
N ASP A 118 4.93 16.42 2.51
CA ASP A 118 3.74 17.24 2.28
C ASP A 118 2.53 16.36 1.89
N GLU A 119 2.75 15.37 1.01
CA GLU A 119 1.69 14.43 0.60
C GLU A 119 1.26 13.50 1.73
N LEU A 120 2.20 12.97 2.52
CA LEU A 120 1.88 12.16 3.70
C LEU A 120 1.10 12.99 4.74
N ALA A 121 1.47 14.26 4.96
CA ALA A 121 0.73 15.17 5.82
C ALA A 121 -0.70 15.40 5.32
N ARG A 122 -0.89 15.56 4.00
CA ARG A 122 -2.21 15.64 3.37
C ARG A 122 -3.02 14.37 3.57
N MET A 123 -2.39 13.20 3.43
CA MET A 123 -3.04 11.90 3.65
C MET A 123 -3.44 11.70 5.12
N LEU A 124 -2.66 12.21 6.08
CA LEU A 124 -2.94 12.16 7.52
C LEU A 124 -4.00 13.18 7.94
N GLY A 125 -3.90 14.41 7.47
CA GLY A 125 -4.71 15.54 7.93
C GLY A 125 -5.94 15.84 7.06
N GLY A 126 -6.09 15.18 5.92
CA GLY A 126 -7.19 15.46 4.99
C GLY A 126 -7.14 16.89 4.42
N ALA A 127 -8.23 17.64 4.60
CA ALA A 127 -8.37 18.98 4.03
C ALA A 127 -7.50 20.06 4.72
N GLN A 128 -7.01 19.82 5.94
CA GLN A 128 -6.21 20.78 6.70
C GLN A 128 -4.87 20.17 7.10
N VAL A 129 -3.80 20.69 6.50
CA VAL A 129 -2.43 20.35 6.87
C VAL A 129 -1.97 21.33 7.95
N THR A 130 -1.61 20.83 9.12
CA THR A 130 -1.09 21.60 10.27
C THR A 130 0.39 21.29 10.48
N ASP A 131 1.08 22.12 11.28
CA ASP A 131 2.47 21.85 11.67
C ASP A 131 2.62 20.49 12.37
N GLN A 132 1.60 20.09 13.12
CA GLN A 132 1.57 18.79 13.78
C GLN A 132 1.47 17.64 12.78
N THR A 133 0.65 17.75 11.73
CA THR A 133 0.56 16.73 10.68
C THR A 133 1.83 16.65 9.84
N LEU A 134 2.51 17.78 9.59
CA LEU A 134 3.81 17.82 8.93
C LEU A 134 4.89 17.12 9.76
N SER A 135 4.94 17.41 11.05
CA SER A 135 5.89 16.78 11.98
C SER A 135 5.66 15.25 12.02
N HIS A 136 4.41 14.81 12.14
CA HIS A 136 4.05 13.39 12.14
C HIS A 136 4.38 12.71 10.81
N ALA A 137 4.13 13.37 9.68
CA ALA A 137 4.48 12.84 8.35
C ALA A 137 5.99 12.68 8.17
N SER A 138 6.77 13.64 8.66
CA SER A 138 8.24 13.59 8.64
C SER A 138 8.78 12.45 9.50
N GLU A 139 8.23 12.24 10.69
CA GLU A 139 8.57 11.13 11.58
C GLU A 139 8.23 9.78 10.92
N LEU A 140 7.00 9.64 10.40
CA LEU A 140 6.55 8.44 9.71
C LEU A 140 7.48 8.06 8.55
N LEU A 141 7.85 9.02 7.70
CA LEU A 141 8.77 8.79 6.59
C LEU A 141 10.17 8.40 7.08
N SER A 142 10.63 8.98 8.18
CA SER A 142 11.96 8.70 8.73
C SER A 142 12.04 7.30 9.33
N LEU A 143 10.99 6.87 10.06
CA LEU A 143 10.90 5.53 10.64
C LEU A 143 10.82 4.45 9.55
N ALA A 144 10.06 4.69 8.50
CA ALA A 144 9.92 3.75 7.38
C ALA A 144 11.17 3.65 6.49
N SER A 145 12.11 4.61 6.59
CA SER A 145 13.35 4.63 5.79
C SER A 145 14.47 3.79 6.41
N ASN A 146 14.35 3.44 7.69
CA ASN A 146 15.29 2.58 8.41
C ASN A 146 14.93 1.10 8.21
#